data_af1d29198099faefcf1d90c6341c6c7f
#
_entry.id   af1d29198099faefcf1d90c6341c6c7f
#
_cell.length_a   1.000
_cell.length_b   1.000
_cell.length_c   1.000
_cell.angle_alpha   90.00
_cell.angle_beta   90.00
_cell.angle_gamma   90.00
#
_symmetry.space_group_name_H-M   'P 1'
#
loop_
_entity.id
_entity.type
_entity.pdbx_description
1 polymer ?
#
loop_
_entity_poly.entity_id
_entity_poly.type
_entity_poly.pdbx_seq_one_letter_code
_entity_poly.pdbx_strand_id
1 'polypeptide(L)'
;EGGKEMAETIRAIVDTGIPVMGHIGLQPQTTMLSQGYKVQGKTVKAALRLVEDAKALEEAGVFSITLEMVTHEVAKIITETVHVPTIGIGSGASCNGQVLVIHDILGRYDKLKPKFVKRYLSLSEDIQDALESYKEDVETGKFPTKEHLFSMEKTELEKLRKEIGS
;
A
#
# COMPACT_ATOMS: atom_id res chain seq x y z
N GLU A 1 -4.05 14.18 -2.75
CA GLU A 1 -3.13 14.62 -1.71
C GLU A 1 -3.08 16.14 -1.63
N GLY A 2 -3.01 16.67 -0.41
CA GLY A 2 -2.94 18.10 -0.13
C GLY A 2 -4.09 18.58 0.74
N GLY A 3 -3.89 19.74 1.41
CA GLY A 3 -4.84 20.33 2.31
C GLY A 3 -5.67 21.43 1.64
N LYS A 4 -5.76 22.55 2.32
CA LYS A 4 -6.55 23.72 1.90
C LYS A 4 -6.27 24.18 0.46
N GLU A 5 -5.02 24.06 0.01
CA GLU A 5 -4.61 24.43 -1.35
C GLU A 5 -5.26 23.58 -2.44
N MET A 6 -5.77 22.39 -2.09
CA MET A 6 -6.45 21.47 -3.02
C MET A 6 -7.98 21.58 -2.96
N ALA A 7 -8.54 22.36 -2.04
CA ALA A 7 -9.98 22.39 -1.77
C ALA A 7 -10.82 22.75 -3.01
N GLU A 8 -10.40 23.71 -3.81
CA GLU A 8 -11.11 24.10 -5.04
C GLU A 8 -11.11 22.99 -6.09
N THR A 9 -9.96 22.33 -6.29
CA THR A 9 -9.85 21.20 -7.22
C THR A 9 -10.71 20.03 -6.76
N ILE A 10 -10.68 19.71 -5.47
CA ILE A 10 -11.49 18.65 -4.87
C ILE A 10 -12.97 18.94 -5.04
N ARG A 11 -13.42 20.16 -4.76
CA ARG A 11 -14.82 20.58 -4.96
C ARG A 11 -15.25 20.38 -6.41
N ALA A 12 -14.43 20.83 -7.37
CA ALA A 12 -14.72 20.65 -8.79
C ALA A 12 -14.91 19.18 -9.19
N ILE A 13 -14.11 18.27 -8.61
CA ILE A 13 -14.24 16.81 -8.84
C ILE A 13 -15.54 16.29 -8.19
N VAL A 14 -15.80 16.64 -6.94
CA VAL A 14 -17.01 16.24 -6.21
C VAL A 14 -18.28 16.72 -6.93
N ASP A 15 -18.27 17.94 -7.43
CA ASP A 15 -19.41 18.53 -8.16
C ASP A 15 -19.73 17.78 -9.47
N THR A 16 -18.78 17.03 -10.03
CA THR A 16 -19.03 16.12 -11.16
C THR A 16 -19.63 14.78 -10.75
N GLY A 17 -19.87 14.54 -9.45
CA GLY A 17 -20.40 13.29 -8.90
C GLY A 17 -19.34 12.25 -8.58
N ILE A 18 -18.04 12.58 -8.61
CA ILE A 18 -16.95 11.66 -8.28
C ILE A 18 -16.66 11.76 -6.77
N PRO A 19 -16.81 10.67 -5.99
CA PRO A 19 -16.48 10.70 -4.58
C PRO A 19 -14.96 10.83 -4.38
N VAL A 20 -14.54 11.76 -3.50
CA VAL A 20 -13.13 12.03 -3.22
C VAL A 20 -12.82 11.70 -1.77
N MET A 21 -11.75 10.93 -1.54
CA MET A 21 -11.12 10.76 -0.24
C MET A 21 -9.96 11.77 -0.12
N GLY A 22 -9.98 12.61 0.89
CA GLY A 22 -8.89 13.54 1.20
C GLY A 22 -7.68 12.82 1.79
N HIS A 23 -6.48 13.42 1.68
CA HIS A 23 -5.26 12.87 2.26
C HIS A 23 -4.34 14.00 2.71
N ILE A 24 -4.09 14.06 4.02
CA ILE A 24 -3.20 15.04 4.66
C ILE A 24 -2.20 14.37 5.62
N GLY A 25 -1.24 15.15 6.06
CA GLY A 25 -0.10 14.67 6.83
C GLY A 25 1.13 14.51 5.95
N LEU A 26 1.75 13.34 5.96
CA LEU A 26 2.78 13.01 4.99
C LEU A 26 2.12 12.85 3.61
N GLN A 27 2.71 13.48 2.62
CA GLN A 27 2.28 13.40 1.22
C GLN A 27 3.40 12.72 0.41
N PRO A 28 3.38 11.40 0.21
CA PRO A 28 4.48 10.66 -0.38
C PRO A 28 4.93 11.20 -1.74
N GLN A 29 4.00 11.60 -2.60
CA GLN A 29 4.32 12.10 -3.94
C GLN A 29 5.05 13.44 -3.92
N THR A 30 4.75 14.31 -2.98
CA THR A 30 5.36 15.65 -2.86
C THR A 30 6.63 15.61 -2.01
N THR A 31 6.67 14.73 -1.01
CA THR A 31 7.76 14.66 -0.02
C THR A 31 9.02 13.98 -0.58
N MET A 32 8.91 13.12 -1.58
CA MET A 32 10.07 12.52 -2.26
C MET A 32 11.00 13.57 -2.86
N LEU A 33 10.53 14.78 -3.10
CA LEU A 33 11.31 15.85 -3.70
C LEU A 33 12.07 16.73 -2.70
N SER A 34 11.78 16.72 -1.39
CA SER A 34 12.36 17.74 -0.50
C SER A 34 12.75 17.36 0.92
N GLN A 35 12.12 16.42 1.64
CA GLN A 35 12.32 16.30 3.09
C GLN A 35 12.36 14.88 3.69
N GLY A 36 12.16 13.83 2.93
CA GLY A 36 12.07 12.44 3.45
C GLY A 36 10.82 12.20 4.33
N TYR A 37 10.70 10.98 4.86
CA TYR A 37 9.55 10.56 5.69
C TYR A 37 9.62 11.17 7.09
N LYS A 38 8.92 12.27 7.33
CA LYS A 38 8.87 12.95 8.65
C LYS A 38 7.45 12.94 9.20
N VAL A 39 7.34 12.66 10.51
CA VAL A 39 6.07 12.77 11.25
C VAL A 39 5.59 14.21 11.25
N GLN A 40 4.33 14.44 10.94
CA GLN A 40 3.68 15.73 10.81
C GLN A 40 2.96 16.14 12.10
N GLY A 41 2.70 17.45 12.27
CA GLY A 41 1.97 17.97 13.44
C GLY A 41 2.78 18.09 14.74
N LYS A 42 4.11 18.09 14.70
CA LYS A 42 4.96 18.14 15.91
C LYS A 42 5.02 19.51 16.60
N THR A 43 4.55 20.57 15.97
CA THR A 43 4.50 21.92 16.53
C THR A 43 3.09 22.45 16.50
N VAL A 44 2.74 23.39 17.39
CA VAL A 44 1.42 24.01 17.40
C VAL A 44 1.05 24.58 16.02
N LYS A 45 1.99 25.28 15.38
CA LYS A 45 1.76 25.84 14.04
C LYS A 45 1.45 24.75 13.00
N ALA A 46 2.21 23.66 13.01
CA ALA A 46 1.99 22.54 12.08
C ALA A 46 0.69 21.79 12.38
N ALA A 47 0.35 21.63 13.67
CA ALA A 47 -0.90 21.01 14.09
C ALA A 47 -2.13 21.83 13.68
N LEU A 48 -2.11 23.13 13.92
CA LEU A 48 -3.19 24.04 13.50
C LEU A 48 -3.41 24.00 11.99
N ARG A 49 -2.32 24.01 11.21
CA ARG A 49 -2.43 23.86 9.74
C ARG A 49 -3.15 22.57 9.35
N LEU A 50 -2.80 21.43 9.93
CA LEU A 50 -3.44 20.14 9.63
C LEU A 50 -4.93 20.13 10.00
N VAL A 51 -5.33 20.79 11.10
CA VAL A 51 -6.73 20.95 11.47
C VAL A 51 -7.49 21.83 10.46
N GLU A 52 -6.87 22.92 10.02
CA GLU A 52 -7.44 23.80 8.98
C GLU A 52 -7.56 23.06 7.64
N ASP A 53 -6.53 22.28 7.27
CA ASP A 53 -6.53 21.47 6.07
C ASP A 53 -7.69 20.45 6.09
N ALA A 54 -7.88 19.74 7.22
CA ALA A 54 -8.96 18.78 7.37
C ALA A 54 -10.35 19.42 7.21
N LYS A 55 -10.57 20.58 7.84
CA LYS A 55 -11.83 21.35 7.70
C LYS A 55 -12.07 21.78 6.25
N ALA A 56 -11.04 22.31 5.59
CA ALA A 56 -11.17 22.75 4.20
C ALA A 56 -11.50 21.60 3.24
N LEU A 57 -10.95 20.41 3.49
CA LEU A 57 -11.28 19.21 2.72
C LEU A 57 -12.72 18.76 2.98
N GLU A 58 -13.18 18.73 4.22
CA GLU A 58 -14.57 18.43 4.57
C GLU A 58 -15.54 19.40 3.88
N GLU A 59 -15.27 20.71 3.96
CA GLU A 59 -16.05 21.74 3.28
C GLU A 59 -16.03 21.60 1.75
N ALA A 60 -14.94 21.05 1.18
CA ALA A 60 -14.84 20.74 -0.24
C ALA A 60 -15.67 19.51 -0.65
N GLY A 61 -16.21 18.75 0.31
CA GLY A 61 -17.13 17.63 0.06
C GLY A 61 -16.45 16.27 -0.03
N VAL A 62 -15.27 16.09 0.56
CA VAL A 62 -14.67 14.74 0.67
C VAL A 62 -15.55 13.83 1.52
N PHE A 63 -15.62 12.53 1.20
CA PHE A 63 -16.39 11.57 1.99
C PHE A 63 -15.59 10.96 3.16
N SER A 64 -14.27 11.12 3.16
CA SER A 64 -13.35 10.61 4.19
C SER A 64 -12.00 11.32 4.07
N ILE A 65 -11.18 11.31 5.13
CA ILE A 65 -9.84 11.89 5.14
C ILE A 65 -8.83 10.87 5.65
N THR A 66 -7.79 10.59 4.86
CA THR A 66 -6.62 9.83 5.30
C THR A 66 -5.66 10.75 6.05
N LEU A 67 -5.21 10.30 7.23
CA LEU A 67 -4.21 10.96 8.06
C LEU A 67 -2.93 10.11 8.05
N GLU A 68 -1.89 10.55 7.35
CA GLU A 68 -0.64 9.81 7.23
C GLU A 68 0.48 10.42 8.06
N MET A 69 1.09 9.61 8.94
CA MET A 69 2.20 9.99 9.81
C MET A 69 1.98 11.31 10.57
N VAL A 70 0.77 11.52 11.04
CA VAL A 70 0.39 12.64 11.93
C VAL A 70 0.61 12.19 13.38
N THR A 71 1.04 13.12 14.26
CA THR A 71 1.13 12.80 15.71
C THR A 71 -0.25 12.37 16.22
N HIS A 72 -0.28 11.35 17.10
CA HIS A 72 -1.56 10.73 17.51
C HIS A 72 -2.51 11.69 18.23
N GLU A 73 -1.96 12.71 18.94
CA GLU A 73 -2.75 13.74 19.61
C GLU A 73 -3.44 14.64 18.58
N VAL A 74 -2.73 15.03 17.52
CA VAL A 74 -3.29 15.86 16.44
C VAL A 74 -4.30 15.08 15.62
N ALA A 75 -4.00 13.81 15.32
CA ALA A 75 -4.95 12.93 14.64
C ALA A 75 -6.26 12.76 15.42
N LYS A 76 -6.17 12.65 16.77
CA LYS A 76 -7.33 12.64 17.65
C LYS A 76 -8.14 13.95 17.55
N ILE A 77 -7.47 15.10 17.65
CA ILE A 77 -8.12 16.41 17.55
C ILE A 77 -8.81 16.56 16.19
N ILE A 78 -8.17 16.17 15.09
CA ILE A 78 -8.77 16.22 13.75
C ILE A 78 -10.02 15.33 13.71
N THR A 79 -9.92 14.09 14.18
CA THR A 79 -11.04 13.14 14.17
C THR A 79 -12.24 13.63 14.99
N GLU A 80 -11.98 14.34 16.09
CA GLU A 80 -13.03 14.96 16.92
C GLU A 80 -13.58 16.26 16.32
N THR A 81 -12.89 16.85 15.35
CA THR A 81 -13.25 18.15 14.75
C THR A 81 -14.08 18.00 13.48
N VAL A 82 -13.76 17.02 12.63
CA VAL A 82 -14.48 16.77 11.36
C VAL A 82 -15.60 15.75 11.56
N HIS A 83 -16.61 15.79 10.69
CA HIS A 83 -17.77 14.88 10.74
C HIS A 83 -17.59 13.70 9.77
N VAL A 84 -16.70 13.83 8.78
CA VAL A 84 -16.38 12.75 7.85
C VAL A 84 -15.42 11.74 8.51
N PRO A 85 -15.50 10.44 8.19
CA PRO A 85 -14.60 9.43 8.74
C PRO A 85 -13.13 9.73 8.46
N THR A 86 -12.28 9.52 9.46
CA THR A 86 -10.81 9.58 9.32
C THR A 86 -10.21 8.19 9.26
N ILE A 87 -9.23 8.00 8.37
CA ILE A 87 -8.49 6.75 8.20
C ILE A 87 -7.02 7.01 8.51
N GLY A 88 -6.49 6.36 9.54
CA GLY A 88 -5.11 6.56 9.98
C GLY A 88 -4.13 5.58 9.36
N ILE A 89 -2.95 6.08 9.00
CA ILE A 89 -1.76 5.29 8.76
C ILE A 89 -0.56 5.94 9.47
N GLY A 90 -0.04 5.27 10.49
CA GLY A 90 0.99 5.86 11.34
C GLY A 90 0.55 7.08 12.16
N SER A 91 -0.76 7.21 12.43
CA SER A 91 -1.37 8.38 13.10
C SER A 91 -2.07 8.03 14.41
N GLY A 92 -1.79 6.86 14.98
CA GLY A 92 -2.38 6.40 16.24
C GLY A 92 -3.77 5.77 16.09
N ALA A 93 -4.39 5.43 17.22
CA ALA A 93 -5.60 4.62 17.26
C ALA A 93 -6.91 5.41 17.29
N SER A 94 -6.86 6.75 17.28
CA SER A 94 -8.06 7.60 17.47
C SER A 94 -8.83 7.86 16.18
N CYS A 95 -8.32 7.48 15.01
CA CYS A 95 -9.05 7.54 13.74
C CYS A 95 -10.17 6.50 13.69
N ASN A 96 -11.21 6.77 12.91
CA ASN A 96 -12.35 5.87 12.75
C ASN A 96 -11.99 4.55 12.06
N GLY A 97 -10.94 4.55 11.22
CA GLY A 97 -10.38 3.36 10.59
C GLY A 97 -8.86 3.41 10.49
N GLN A 98 -8.27 2.28 10.09
CA GLN A 98 -6.84 2.14 9.90
C GLN A 98 -6.55 1.50 8.54
N VAL A 99 -5.47 1.92 7.89
CA VAL A 99 -4.94 1.30 6.70
C VAL A 99 -3.45 1.00 6.87
N LEU A 100 -3.00 -0.10 6.30
CA LEU A 100 -1.58 -0.44 6.15
C LEU A 100 -1.35 -1.04 4.77
N VAL A 101 -0.16 -0.82 4.23
CA VAL A 101 0.26 -1.42 2.96
C VAL A 101 0.34 -2.94 3.13
N ILE A 102 -0.29 -3.68 2.23
CA ILE A 102 -0.34 -5.16 2.29
C ILE A 102 1.05 -5.80 2.35
N HIS A 103 2.04 -5.25 1.64
CA HIS A 103 3.41 -5.73 1.69
C HIS A 103 4.05 -5.58 3.08
N ASP A 104 3.69 -4.52 3.80
CA ASP A 104 4.15 -4.29 5.17
C ASP A 104 3.49 -5.27 6.14
N ILE A 105 2.16 -5.47 6.01
CA ILE A 105 1.39 -6.40 6.83
C ILE A 105 1.94 -7.82 6.71
N LEU A 106 2.23 -8.25 5.47
CA LEU A 106 2.69 -9.61 5.17
C LEU A 106 4.22 -9.77 5.30
N GLY A 107 4.96 -8.71 5.58
CA GLY A 107 6.42 -8.78 5.68
C GLY A 107 7.10 -9.21 4.38
N ARG A 108 6.57 -8.74 3.22
CA ARG A 108 7.16 -9.05 1.91
C ARG A 108 8.44 -8.27 1.63
N TYR A 109 8.66 -7.16 2.35
CA TYR A 109 9.80 -6.28 2.18
C TYR A 109 10.55 -6.11 3.50
N ASP A 110 11.82 -6.51 3.57
CA ASP A 110 12.59 -6.55 4.82
C ASP A 110 13.52 -5.37 5.04
N LYS A 111 13.89 -4.65 3.97
CA LYS A 111 14.90 -3.59 4.05
C LYS A 111 14.46 -2.37 4.86
N LEU A 112 13.15 -2.13 4.99
CA LEU A 112 12.60 -1.03 5.77
C LEU A 112 11.37 -1.51 6.55
N LYS A 113 11.37 -1.28 7.87
CA LYS A 113 10.21 -1.49 8.74
C LYS A 113 9.86 -0.19 9.43
N PRO A 114 8.90 0.59 8.93
CA PRO A 114 8.43 1.80 9.61
C PRO A 114 7.95 1.48 11.03
N LYS A 115 8.18 2.37 11.98
CA LYS A 115 7.83 2.18 13.39
C LYS A 115 6.35 1.85 13.63
N PHE A 116 5.47 2.40 12.79
CA PHE A 116 4.02 2.21 12.91
C PHE A 116 3.51 0.90 12.30
N VAL A 117 4.36 0.15 11.60
CA VAL A 117 3.98 -1.12 10.95
C VAL A 117 4.08 -2.27 11.94
N LYS A 118 2.95 -2.95 12.14
CA LYS A 118 2.91 -4.28 12.75
C LYS A 118 2.85 -5.32 11.64
N ARG A 119 3.87 -6.15 11.57
CA ARG A 119 3.90 -7.32 10.68
C ARG A 119 3.11 -8.46 11.31
N TYR A 120 2.34 -9.17 10.50
CA TYR A 120 1.55 -10.33 10.88
C TYR A 120 2.10 -11.62 10.26
N LEU A 121 3.02 -11.50 9.28
CA LEU A 121 3.69 -12.59 8.60
C LEU A 121 5.10 -12.15 8.14
N SER A 122 6.02 -13.09 7.91
CA SER A 122 7.37 -12.85 7.35
C SER A 122 7.50 -13.50 5.97
N LEU A 123 6.68 -13.07 5.03
CA LEU A 123 6.54 -13.71 3.72
C LEU A 123 7.81 -13.64 2.85
N SER A 124 8.71 -12.70 3.09
CA SER A 124 9.97 -12.60 2.34
C SER A 124 10.87 -13.81 2.55
N GLU A 125 10.95 -14.36 3.78
CA GLU A 125 11.72 -15.56 4.11
C GLU A 125 11.11 -16.78 3.41
N ASP A 126 9.80 -16.98 3.56
CA ASP A 126 9.08 -18.10 2.92
C ASP A 126 9.23 -18.09 1.39
N ILE A 127 9.17 -16.90 0.77
CA ILE A 127 9.36 -16.76 -0.68
C ILE A 127 10.80 -17.11 -1.08
N GLN A 128 11.80 -16.66 -0.32
CA GLN A 128 13.20 -16.96 -0.62
C GLN A 128 13.44 -18.47 -0.54
N ASP A 129 13.00 -19.11 0.54
CA ASP A 129 13.15 -20.57 0.75
C ASP A 129 12.47 -21.37 -0.37
N ALA A 130 11.27 -20.94 -0.80
CA ALA A 130 10.55 -21.57 -1.89
C ALA A 130 11.30 -21.45 -3.23
N LEU A 131 11.88 -20.27 -3.51
CA LEU A 131 12.65 -20.05 -4.74
C LEU A 131 13.97 -20.82 -4.74
N GLU A 132 14.66 -20.92 -3.60
CA GLU A 132 15.88 -21.71 -3.44
C GLU A 132 15.58 -23.21 -3.62
N SER A 133 14.49 -23.70 -3.01
CA SER A 133 14.03 -25.07 -3.18
C SER A 133 13.67 -25.39 -4.64
N TYR A 134 12.95 -24.49 -5.32
CA TYR A 134 12.64 -24.65 -6.75
C TYR A 134 13.92 -24.74 -7.60
N LYS A 135 14.89 -23.84 -7.34
CA LYS A 135 16.17 -23.84 -8.05
C LYS A 135 16.90 -25.18 -7.86
N GLU A 136 17.01 -25.67 -6.61
CA GLU A 136 17.65 -26.96 -6.30
C GLU A 136 16.95 -28.11 -7.02
N ASP A 137 15.64 -28.17 -7.00
CA ASP A 137 14.86 -29.22 -7.65
C ASP A 137 15.08 -29.26 -9.16
N VAL A 138 15.17 -28.09 -9.81
CA VAL A 138 15.51 -28.00 -11.23
C VAL A 138 16.94 -28.45 -11.51
N GLU A 139 17.91 -27.96 -10.73
CA GLU A 139 19.34 -28.29 -10.92
C GLU A 139 19.63 -29.77 -10.66
N THR A 140 18.89 -30.39 -9.73
CA THR A 140 19.04 -31.83 -9.37
C THR A 140 18.12 -32.75 -10.17
N GLY A 141 17.28 -32.24 -11.06
CA GLY A 141 16.33 -33.00 -11.87
C GLY A 141 15.15 -33.59 -11.08
N LYS A 142 14.88 -33.09 -9.88
CA LYS A 142 13.70 -33.46 -9.10
C LYS A 142 12.43 -32.82 -9.66
N PHE A 143 12.54 -31.71 -10.35
CA PHE A 143 11.47 -31.03 -11.06
C PHE A 143 11.90 -30.74 -12.51
N PRO A 144 11.01 -30.94 -13.55
CA PRO A 144 9.65 -31.48 -13.45
C PRO A 144 9.61 -33.00 -13.29
N THR A 145 8.65 -33.53 -12.53
CA THR A 145 8.34 -34.96 -12.45
C THR A 145 7.36 -35.38 -13.56
N LYS A 146 7.06 -36.68 -13.65
CA LYS A 146 6.12 -37.24 -14.64
C LYS A 146 4.73 -36.56 -14.58
N GLU A 147 4.32 -36.10 -13.41
CA GLU A 147 3.03 -35.42 -13.20
C GLU A 147 2.97 -34.05 -13.86
N HIS A 148 4.12 -33.47 -14.17
CA HIS A 148 4.25 -32.14 -14.80
C HIS A 148 4.46 -32.20 -16.31
N LEU A 149 4.44 -33.42 -16.91
CA LEU A 149 4.72 -33.61 -18.33
C LEU A 149 3.45 -33.78 -19.13
N PHE A 150 3.46 -33.24 -20.32
CA PHE A 150 2.48 -33.55 -21.34
C PHE A 150 3.06 -34.49 -22.36
N SER A 151 2.32 -35.52 -22.75
CA SER A 151 2.78 -36.54 -23.67
C SER A 151 2.04 -36.44 -25.01
N MET A 152 2.77 -36.67 -26.09
CA MET A 152 2.21 -36.88 -27.41
C MET A 152 1.67 -38.31 -27.51
N GLU A 153 0.59 -38.51 -28.29
CA GLU A 153 0.11 -39.84 -28.61
C GLU A 153 1.21 -40.69 -29.28
N LYS A 154 1.36 -41.96 -28.87
CA LYS A 154 2.45 -42.84 -29.35
C LYS A 154 2.50 -42.96 -30.86
N THR A 155 1.35 -43.05 -31.52
CA THR A 155 1.24 -43.12 -32.97
C THR A 155 1.73 -41.85 -33.70
N GLU A 156 1.50 -40.69 -33.12
CA GLU A 156 1.98 -39.43 -33.66
C GLU A 156 3.50 -39.25 -33.42
N LEU A 157 3.98 -39.71 -32.28
CA LEU A 157 5.42 -39.71 -31.97
C LEU A 157 6.21 -40.61 -32.92
N GLU A 158 5.64 -41.82 -33.30
CA GLU A 158 6.26 -42.70 -34.26
C GLU A 158 6.30 -42.10 -35.68
N LYS A 159 5.24 -41.41 -36.11
CA LYS A 159 5.23 -40.70 -37.39
C LYS A 159 6.29 -39.62 -37.41
N LEU A 160 6.36 -38.81 -36.36
CA LEU A 160 7.34 -37.74 -36.23
C LEU A 160 8.77 -38.29 -36.33
N ARG A 161 9.09 -39.39 -35.59
CA ARG A 161 10.42 -40.02 -35.65
C ARG A 161 10.80 -40.51 -37.04
N LYS A 162 9.85 -41.06 -37.78
CA LYS A 162 10.09 -41.52 -39.21
C LYS A 162 10.37 -40.31 -40.11
N GLU A 163 9.70 -39.21 -39.94
CA GLU A 163 9.92 -38.01 -40.76
C GLU A 163 11.28 -37.33 -40.49
N ILE A 164 11.74 -37.32 -39.26
CA ILE A 164 13.04 -36.69 -38.89
C ILE A 164 14.22 -37.68 -38.94
N GLY A 165 14.01 -38.93 -39.30
CA GLY A 165 15.10 -39.90 -39.47
C GLY A 165 15.74 -40.39 -38.14
N SER A 166 14.97 -40.40 -37.05
CA SER A 166 15.41 -40.77 -35.68
C SER A 166 14.82 -42.10 -35.25
#